data_4cc16e234b856c411737b136bbb07113
#
_entry.id   4cc16e234b856c411737b136bbb07113
#
_cell.length_a   1.000
_cell.length_b   1.000
_cell.length_c   1.000
_cell.angle_alpha   90.00
_cell.angle_beta   90.00
_cell.angle_gamma   90.00
#
_symmetry.space_group_name_H-M   'P 1'
#
loop_
_entity.id
_entity.type
_entity.pdbx_description
1 polymer ?
#
loop_
_entity_poly.entity_id
_entity_poly.type
_entity_poly.pdbx_seq_one_letter_code
_entity_poly.pdbx_strand_id
1 'polypeptide(L)'
;MNRNKDHDSYIKYISVIDLIIKNSDEKNPITINQIQDLIYDKGYDFKIDFRIVKKFVENYNNYYEDTIIKTYKEGRNNYFYYENPNLDLMEAKAIIDLVYSSHFFTLKTKENYKKRMQDLFSIHNQAYFQKRLNLHVVKNENEQVFYQELEVITKAIKEKKKIRFEYQKPSLTFNEKHKLTELAPIDTVFSNNEYYLLCQGAKDPNTCIQYRLDYIKNVEIVKDSDVKFDDYQLNSFEKKLNNMTYMYGEGKIEVIELEFTPNVYSNMIDKFGKDIHPKKINENLYCVQVRLSMPFLLKYR
;
A
#
# COMPACT_ATOMS: atom_id res chain seq x y z
N MET A 1 -12.84 48.29 -1.15
CA MET A 1 -14.03 47.81 -0.40
C MET A 1 -14.60 46.48 -0.97
N ASN A 2 -13.98 45.82 -1.94
CA ASN A 2 -14.48 44.53 -2.51
C ASN A 2 -13.81 43.28 -1.98
N ARG A 3 -12.68 43.37 -1.28
CA ARG A 3 -11.93 42.17 -0.81
C ARG A 3 -12.68 41.31 0.21
N ASN A 4 -13.54 41.85 1.04
CA ASN A 4 -14.29 41.10 2.05
C ASN A 4 -15.44 40.26 1.45
N LYS A 5 -16.13 40.77 0.41
CA LYS A 5 -17.27 40.05 -0.19
C LYS A 5 -16.81 38.78 -0.98
N ASP A 6 -15.69 38.87 -1.66
CA ASP A 6 -15.14 37.73 -2.39
C ASP A 6 -14.63 36.66 -1.44
N HIS A 7 -13.97 37.04 -0.36
CA HIS A 7 -13.50 36.15 0.70
C HIS A 7 -14.68 35.39 1.37
N ASP A 8 -15.75 36.06 1.71
CA ASP A 8 -16.98 35.46 2.26
C ASP A 8 -17.64 34.47 1.27
N SER A 9 -17.61 34.78 -0.03
CA SER A 9 -18.15 33.89 -1.06
C SER A 9 -17.36 32.59 -1.19
N TYR A 10 -16.02 32.65 -1.13
CA TYR A 10 -15.15 31.46 -1.15
C TYR A 10 -15.35 30.59 0.06
N ILE A 11 -15.42 31.16 1.26
CA ILE A 11 -15.66 30.40 2.51
C ILE A 11 -17.00 29.66 2.40
N LYS A 12 -18.06 30.32 1.94
CA LYS A 12 -19.37 29.69 1.73
C LYS A 12 -19.30 28.51 0.77
N TYR A 13 -18.63 28.72 -0.36
CA TYR A 13 -18.46 27.67 -1.40
C TYR A 13 -17.75 26.46 -0.82
N ILE A 14 -16.56 26.66 -0.24
CA ILE A 14 -15.73 25.56 0.32
C ILE A 14 -16.50 24.86 1.45
N SER A 15 -17.14 25.61 2.36
CA SER A 15 -17.86 25.04 3.49
C SER A 15 -19.04 24.17 3.04
N VAL A 16 -19.83 24.61 2.06
CA VAL A 16 -20.98 23.87 1.56
C VAL A 16 -20.52 22.57 0.87
N ILE A 17 -19.50 22.63 0.02
CA ILE A 17 -18.96 21.46 -0.66
C ILE A 17 -18.36 20.46 0.34
N ASP A 18 -17.56 20.94 1.32
CA ASP A 18 -16.99 20.09 2.36
C ASP A 18 -18.07 19.39 3.22
N LEU A 19 -19.16 20.09 3.55
CA LEU A 19 -20.28 19.53 4.28
C LEU A 19 -21.00 18.44 3.46
N ILE A 20 -21.22 18.63 2.18
CA ILE A 20 -21.81 17.61 1.30
C ILE A 20 -20.89 16.38 1.25
N ILE A 21 -19.60 16.56 0.96
CA ILE A 21 -18.64 15.47 0.86
C ILE A 21 -18.57 14.64 2.15
N LYS A 22 -18.54 15.31 3.29
CA LYS A 22 -18.35 14.63 4.59
C LYS A 22 -19.63 13.98 5.13
N ASN A 23 -20.80 14.50 4.79
CA ASN A 23 -22.05 14.07 5.41
C ASN A 23 -23.02 13.37 4.47
N SER A 24 -22.62 13.08 3.23
CA SER A 24 -23.49 12.39 2.29
C SER A 24 -22.79 11.31 1.49
N ASP A 25 -23.55 10.33 1.10
CA ASP A 25 -23.22 9.28 0.13
C ASP A 25 -24.52 8.82 -0.55
N GLU A 26 -24.43 7.88 -1.50
CA GLU A 26 -25.59 7.39 -2.26
C GLU A 26 -26.74 6.88 -1.36
N LYS A 27 -26.39 6.23 -0.24
CA LYS A 27 -27.39 5.68 0.71
C LYS A 27 -27.90 6.71 1.72
N ASN A 28 -27.15 7.78 1.91
CA ASN A 28 -27.42 8.84 2.86
C ASN A 28 -27.33 10.22 2.18
N PRO A 29 -28.19 10.51 1.19
CA PRO A 29 -28.19 11.80 0.53
C PRO A 29 -28.76 12.88 1.47
N ILE A 30 -28.30 14.12 1.31
CA ILE A 30 -28.70 15.24 2.17
C ILE A 30 -29.48 16.29 1.39
N THR A 31 -30.42 16.93 2.09
CA THR A 31 -31.25 18.02 1.59
C THR A 31 -30.64 19.38 1.89
N ILE A 32 -31.19 20.44 1.25
CA ILE A 32 -30.82 21.84 1.54
C ILE A 32 -31.01 22.18 3.04
N ASN A 33 -32.09 21.72 3.66
CA ASN A 33 -32.34 21.99 5.07
C ASN A 33 -31.28 21.35 5.96
N GLN A 34 -30.92 20.10 5.68
CA GLN A 34 -29.84 19.42 6.42
C GLN A 34 -28.48 20.09 6.21
N ILE A 35 -28.17 20.57 5.00
CA ILE A 35 -26.96 21.36 4.76
C ILE A 35 -26.99 22.66 5.58
N GLN A 36 -28.15 23.33 5.65
CA GLN A 36 -28.29 24.56 6.44
C GLN A 36 -28.10 24.29 7.93
N ASP A 37 -28.65 23.19 8.45
CA ASP A 37 -28.47 22.79 9.86
C ASP A 37 -26.99 22.51 10.15
N LEU A 38 -26.29 21.79 9.28
CA LEU A 38 -24.85 21.53 9.40
C LEU A 38 -24.00 22.83 9.36
N ILE A 39 -24.41 23.83 8.58
CA ILE A 39 -23.77 25.15 8.53
C ILE A 39 -23.85 25.81 9.92
N TYR A 40 -25.04 25.81 10.53
CA TYR A 40 -25.23 26.37 11.86
C TYR A 40 -24.48 25.60 12.96
N ASP A 41 -24.49 24.28 12.89
CA ASP A 41 -23.76 23.43 13.84
C ASP A 41 -22.24 23.66 13.80
N LYS A 42 -21.71 24.08 12.64
CA LYS A 42 -20.30 24.50 12.49
C LYS A 42 -20.02 25.93 12.95
N GLY A 43 -21.05 26.66 13.38
CA GLY A 43 -20.92 28.04 13.83
C GLY A 43 -20.85 29.06 12.69
N TYR A 44 -21.20 28.70 11.48
CA TYR A 44 -21.30 29.65 10.37
C TYR A 44 -22.64 30.38 10.38
N ASP A 45 -22.62 31.69 10.18
CA ASP A 45 -23.81 32.54 10.11
C ASP A 45 -24.10 33.01 8.68
N PHE A 46 -24.46 32.07 7.81
CA PHE A 46 -24.94 32.36 6.46
C PHE A 46 -26.06 31.41 6.01
N LYS A 47 -26.94 31.96 5.18
CA LYS A 47 -28.05 31.18 4.59
C LYS A 47 -27.70 30.72 3.20
N ILE A 48 -28.23 29.56 2.84
CA ILE A 48 -28.16 28.96 1.51
C ILE A 48 -29.57 28.72 0.97
N ASP A 49 -29.69 28.66 -0.33
CA ASP A 49 -30.83 28.16 -1.05
C ASP A 49 -30.43 27.14 -2.13
N PHE A 50 -31.39 26.50 -2.75
CA PHE A 50 -31.14 25.49 -3.78
C PHE A 50 -30.30 26.04 -4.96
N ARG A 51 -30.53 27.28 -5.38
CA ARG A 51 -29.81 27.87 -6.53
C ARG A 51 -28.35 28.05 -6.23
N ILE A 52 -28.05 28.50 -5.00
CA ILE A 52 -26.69 28.69 -4.54
C ILE A 52 -25.96 27.34 -4.47
N VAL A 53 -26.55 26.33 -3.80
CA VAL A 53 -25.93 25.02 -3.66
C VAL A 53 -25.77 24.34 -5.01
N LYS A 54 -26.81 24.40 -5.88
CA LYS A 54 -26.72 23.86 -7.24
C LYS A 54 -25.56 24.48 -8.03
N LYS A 55 -25.41 25.81 -7.99
CA LYS A 55 -24.29 26.49 -8.64
C LYS A 55 -22.93 26.05 -8.07
N PHE A 56 -22.84 25.85 -6.75
CA PHE A 56 -21.62 25.36 -6.11
C PHE A 56 -21.26 23.96 -6.57
N VAL A 57 -22.22 23.07 -6.62
CA VAL A 57 -22.07 21.70 -7.09
C VAL A 57 -21.68 21.66 -8.57
N GLU A 58 -22.33 22.44 -9.42
CA GLU A 58 -21.99 22.56 -10.85
C GLU A 58 -20.54 23.03 -11.04
N ASN A 59 -20.13 24.08 -10.31
CA ASN A 59 -18.75 24.58 -10.36
C ASN A 59 -17.74 23.53 -9.89
N TYR A 60 -18.07 22.78 -8.84
CA TYR A 60 -17.20 21.72 -8.31
C TYR A 60 -17.04 20.59 -9.33
N ASN A 61 -18.14 20.07 -9.87
CA ASN A 61 -18.14 19.01 -10.87
C ASN A 61 -17.41 19.46 -12.16
N ASN A 62 -17.65 20.68 -12.64
CA ASN A 62 -16.96 21.22 -13.81
C ASN A 62 -15.45 21.35 -13.61
N TYR A 63 -15.00 21.69 -12.40
CA TYR A 63 -13.57 21.78 -12.10
C TYR A 63 -12.87 20.42 -12.21
N TYR A 64 -13.55 19.34 -11.81
CA TYR A 64 -13.03 17.98 -11.89
C TYR A 64 -13.35 17.27 -13.22
N GLU A 65 -14.11 17.91 -14.10
CA GLU A 65 -14.59 17.33 -15.37
C GLU A 65 -15.38 16.03 -15.19
N ASP A 66 -16.03 15.87 -14.02
CA ASP A 66 -16.79 14.67 -13.62
C ASP A 66 -17.98 15.03 -12.73
N THR A 67 -18.96 14.12 -12.66
CA THR A 67 -20.15 14.28 -11.81
C THR A 67 -19.92 13.65 -10.44
N ILE A 68 -19.07 14.27 -9.63
CA ILE A 68 -18.64 13.79 -8.31
C ILE A 68 -19.73 14.01 -7.25
N ILE A 69 -20.40 15.19 -7.27
CA ILE A 69 -21.57 15.43 -6.43
C ILE A 69 -22.80 15.31 -7.29
N LYS A 70 -23.59 14.27 -7.01
CA LYS A 70 -24.83 13.97 -7.71
C LYS A 70 -26.01 14.68 -7.07
N THR A 71 -26.99 15.05 -7.91
CA THR A 71 -28.20 15.74 -7.50
C THR A 71 -29.41 15.07 -8.09
N TYR A 72 -30.43 14.80 -7.29
CA TYR A 72 -31.71 14.33 -7.77
C TYR A 72 -32.88 14.95 -6.98
N LYS A 73 -34.09 14.81 -7.52
CA LYS A 73 -35.30 15.33 -6.89
C LYS A 73 -36.24 14.18 -6.56
N GLU A 74 -36.71 14.17 -5.31
CA GLU A 74 -37.73 13.24 -4.88
C GLU A 74 -38.82 14.02 -4.14
N GLY A 75 -40.08 13.95 -4.66
CA GLY A 75 -41.18 14.76 -4.17
C GLY A 75 -40.90 16.24 -4.30
N ARG A 76 -40.90 16.94 -3.15
CA ARG A 76 -40.62 18.38 -3.06
C ARG A 76 -39.16 18.70 -2.75
N ASN A 77 -38.37 17.70 -2.39
CA ASN A 77 -37.01 17.88 -1.92
C ASN A 77 -35.99 17.63 -3.03
N ASN A 78 -34.92 18.40 -3.02
CA ASN A 78 -33.71 18.16 -3.79
C ASN A 78 -32.65 17.56 -2.86
N TYR A 79 -32.04 16.49 -3.31
CA TYR A 79 -31.03 15.72 -2.61
C TYR A 79 -29.68 15.85 -3.29
N PHE A 80 -28.62 15.85 -2.48
CA PHE A 80 -27.24 15.89 -2.90
C PHE A 80 -26.50 14.73 -2.24
N TYR A 81 -25.59 14.10 -2.98
CA TYR A 81 -24.68 13.13 -2.39
C TYR A 81 -23.36 13.10 -3.14
N TYR A 82 -22.32 12.77 -2.38
CA TYR A 82 -20.97 12.65 -2.87
C TYR A 82 -20.64 11.19 -3.20
N GLU A 83 -19.99 10.98 -4.33
CA GLU A 83 -19.41 9.71 -4.73
C GLU A 83 -17.93 9.94 -5.03
N ASN A 84 -17.03 9.19 -4.37
CA ASN A 84 -15.60 9.35 -4.60
C ASN A 84 -15.24 8.72 -5.96
N PRO A 85 -14.76 9.50 -6.95
CA PRO A 85 -14.51 8.98 -8.28
C PRO A 85 -13.24 8.14 -8.38
N ASN A 86 -12.32 8.28 -7.42
CA ASN A 86 -10.98 7.72 -7.50
C ASN A 86 -10.81 6.44 -6.68
N LEU A 87 -11.71 6.18 -5.73
CA LEU A 87 -11.55 5.06 -4.81
C LEU A 87 -12.91 4.60 -4.27
N ASP A 88 -13.26 3.36 -4.55
CA ASP A 88 -14.45 2.71 -3.97
C ASP A 88 -14.25 2.43 -2.47
N LEU A 89 -15.36 2.42 -1.71
CA LEU A 89 -15.34 2.16 -0.27
C LEU A 89 -14.76 0.79 0.08
N MET A 90 -15.04 -0.24 -0.72
CA MET A 90 -14.54 -1.60 -0.46
C MET A 90 -13.07 -1.73 -0.85
N GLU A 91 -12.63 -1.04 -1.90
CA GLU A 91 -11.21 -0.92 -2.26
C GLU A 91 -10.43 -0.24 -1.14
N ALA A 92 -10.92 0.90 -0.64
CA ALA A 92 -10.33 1.60 0.49
C ALA A 92 -10.24 0.73 1.73
N LYS A 93 -11.32 -0.02 2.02
CA LYS A 93 -11.33 -0.98 3.14
C LYS A 93 -10.28 -2.07 2.94
N ALA A 94 -10.17 -2.66 1.74
CA ALA A 94 -9.18 -3.69 1.44
C ALA A 94 -7.74 -3.16 1.62
N ILE A 95 -7.45 -1.94 1.18
CA ILE A 95 -6.15 -1.29 1.40
C ILE A 95 -5.85 -1.17 2.90
N ILE A 96 -6.81 -0.71 3.70
CA ILE A 96 -6.63 -0.61 5.15
C ILE A 96 -6.47 -1.99 5.80
N ASP A 97 -7.18 -3.01 5.33
CA ASP A 97 -7.02 -4.38 5.83
C ASP A 97 -5.61 -4.91 5.56
N LEU A 98 -5.03 -4.65 4.38
CA LEU A 98 -3.65 -4.96 4.04
C LEU A 98 -2.66 -4.20 4.94
N VAL A 99 -2.86 -2.90 5.17
CA VAL A 99 -2.03 -2.10 6.08
C VAL A 99 -2.07 -2.68 7.49
N TYR A 100 -3.24 -3.08 7.98
CA TYR A 100 -3.38 -3.66 9.32
C TYR A 100 -2.79 -5.07 9.44
N SER A 101 -2.82 -5.88 8.38
CA SER A 101 -2.20 -7.21 8.36
C SER A 101 -0.67 -7.14 8.32
N SER A 102 -0.09 -6.05 7.85
CA SER A 102 1.35 -5.89 7.78
C SER A 102 1.97 -5.83 9.19
N HIS A 103 3.08 -6.52 9.39
CA HIS A 103 3.91 -6.43 10.60
C HIS A 103 4.89 -5.26 10.56
N PHE A 104 4.96 -4.60 9.43
CA PHE A 104 5.92 -3.54 9.16
C PHE A 104 5.53 -2.19 9.81
N PHE A 105 4.25 -1.81 9.72
CA PHE A 105 3.79 -0.54 10.25
C PHE A 105 3.52 -0.57 11.75
N THR A 106 3.90 0.51 12.45
CA THR A 106 3.53 0.71 13.85
C THR A 106 2.01 0.89 14.00
N LEU A 107 1.49 0.63 15.19
CA LEU A 107 0.05 0.85 15.45
C LEU A 107 -0.35 2.31 15.19
N LYS A 108 0.49 3.26 15.59
CA LYS A 108 0.27 4.69 15.36
C LYS A 108 0.15 5.01 13.87
N THR A 109 1.01 4.45 13.04
CA THR A 109 0.97 4.65 11.58
C THR A 109 -0.25 4.03 10.96
N LYS A 110 -0.65 2.82 11.40
CA LYS A 110 -1.89 2.17 10.94
C LYS A 110 -3.13 3.01 11.25
N GLU A 111 -3.23 3.55 12.46
CA GLU A 111 -4.32 4.45 12.86
C GLU A 111 -4.31 5.75 12.02
N ASN A 112 -3.14 6.31 11.74
CA ASN A 112 -3.02 7.49 10.87
C ASN A 112 -3.49 7.20 9.44
N TYR A 113 -3.12 6.06 8.85
CA TYR A 113 -3.58 5.67 7.52
C TYR A 113 -5.08 5.43 7.50
N LYS A 114 -5.61 4.75 8.51
CA LYS A 114 -7.06 4.56 8.67
C LYS A 114 -7.79 5.89 8.71
N LYS A 115 -7.34 6.83 9.54
CA LYS A 115 -7.96 8.15 9.65
C LYS A 115 -7.96 8.90 8.32
N ARG A 116 -6.81 8.95 7.63
CA ARG A 116 -6.70 9.58 6.30
C ARG A 116 -7.64 8.94 5.28
N MET A 117 -7.79 7.62 5.34
CA MET A 117 -8.69 6.90 4.45
C MET A 117 -10.15 7.20 4.78
N GLN A 118 -10.51 7.26 6.08
CA GLN A 118 -11.84 7.64 6.53
C GLN A 118 -12.23 9.05 6.08
N ASP A 119 -11.28 9.99 6.06
CA ASP A 119 -11.51 11.38 5.65
C ASP A 119 -11.87 11.53 4.15
N LEU A 120 -11.68 10.48 3.34
CA LEU A 120 -12.09 10.44 1.92
C LEU A 120 -13.56 10.05 1.73
N PHE A 121 -14.25 9.62 2.78
CA PHE A 121 -15.62 9.12 2.73
C PHE A 121 -16.53 9.83 3.73
N SER A 122 -17.84 9.68 3.53
CA SER A 122 -18.83 10.24 4.45
C SER A 122 -18.73 9.65 5.87
N ILE A 123 -19.24 10.39 6.85
CA ILE A 123 -19.29 9.93 8.26
C ILE A 123 -20.08 8.62 8.42
N HIS A 124 -21.04 8.34 7.54
CA HIS A 124 -21.84 7.12 7.55
C HIS A 124 -21.03 5.88 7.17
N ASN A 125 -19.96 6.07 6.39
CA ASN A 125 -19.08 5.02 5.93
C ASN A 125 -17.88 4.74 6.86
N GLN A 126 -17.66 5.57 7.87
CA GLN A 126 -16.50 5.42 8.79
C GLN A 126 -16.49 4.10 9.56
N ALA A 127 -17.66 3.52 9.85
CA ALA A 127 -17.79 2.24 10.55
C ALA A 127 -17.13 1.07 9.77
N TYR A 128 -17.06 1.13 8.44
CA TYR A 128 -16.42 0.10 7.61
C TYR A 128 -14.93 -0.04 7.87
N PHE A 129 -14.28 1.01 8.37
CA PHE A 129 -12.84 1.02 8.69
C PHE A 129 -12.53 0.59 10.12
N GLN A 130 -13.54 0.29 10.94
CA GLN A 130 -13.32 -0.16 12.31
C GLN A 130 -12.71 -1.56 12.33
N LYS A 131 -11.68 -1.75 13.14
CA LYS A 131 -11.04 -3.04 13.38
C LYS A 131 -11.43 -3.56 14.75
N ARG A 132 -11.95 -4.80 14.77
CA ARG A 132 -12.32 -5.51 16.01
C ARG A 132 -11.14 -6.27 16.61
N LEU A 133 -10.22 -6.70 15.75
CA LEU A 133 -9.06 -7.49 16.15
C LEU A 133 -7.78 -6.81 15.65
N ASN A 134 -6.84 -6.67 16.56
CA ASN A 134 -5.49 -6.20 16.23
C ASN A 134 -4.56 -7.42 16.32
N LEU A 135 -4.30 -8.04 15.18
CA LEU A 135 -3.33 -9.14 15.07
C LEU A 135 -1.95 -8.53 14.86
N HIS A 136 -1.15 -8.36 15.93
CA HIS A 136 0.13 -7.67 15.82
C HIS A 136 1.29 -8.35 16.53
N VAL A 137 2.33 -8.52 15.75
CA VAL A 137 3.70 -8.42 16.22
C VAL A 137 4.32 -7.21 15.51
N VAL A 138 4.50 -6.09 16.19
CA VAL A 138 5.24 -4.94 15.66
C VAL A 138 6.73 -5.31 15.70
N LYS A 139 7.37 -5.40 14.53
CA LYS A 139 8.81 -5.73 14.43
C LYS A 139 9.69 -4.49 14.26
N ASN A 140 9.11 -3.36 13.87
CA ASN A 140 9.89 -2.18 13.49
C ASN A 140 9.74 -1.07 14.54
N GLU A 141 10.80 -0.86 15.33
CA GLU A 141 10.84 0.20 16.34
C GLU A 141 11.25 1.56 15.76
N ASN A 142 11.85 1.59 14.56
CA ASN A 142 12.41 2.81 13.93
C ASN A 142 11.84 3.07 12.53
N GLU A 143 10.53 3.16 12.43
CA GLU A 143 9.82 3.40 11.17
C GLU A 143 10.27 4.68 10.44
N GLN A 144 10.61 5.74 11.19
CA GLN A 144 11.08 6.99 10.58
C GLN A 144 12.43 6.84 9.86
N VAL A 145 13.37 6.11 10.46
CA VAL A 145 14.66 5.80 9.83
C VAL A 145 14.46 4.99 8.57
N PHE A 146 13.58 4.01 8.62
CA PHE A 146 13.23 3.20 7.44
C PHE A 146 12.74 4.06 6.27
N TYR A 147 11.83 5.02 6.49
CA TYR A 147 11.34 5.89 5.41
C TYR A 147 12.46 6.77 4.83
N GLN A 148 13.39 7.23 5.66
CA GLN A 148 14.54 8.01 5.19
C GLN A 148 15.44 7.17 4.29
N GLU A 149 15.76 5.93 4.67
CA GLU A 149 16.55 5.02 3.85
C GLU A 149 15.83 4.65 2.55
N LEU A 150 14.53 4.38 2.62
CA LEU A 150 13.71 4.09 1.45
C LEU A 150 13.67 5.27 0.46
N GLU A 151 13.60 6.50 0.95
CA GLU A 151 13.63 7.71 0.12
C GLU A 151 14.95 7.81 -0.66
N VAL A 152 16.08 7.63 0.03
CA VAL A 152 17.42 7.66 -0.60
C VAL A 152 17.56 6.56 -1.64
N ILE A 153 17.12 5.35 -1.34
CA ILE A 153 17.13 4.21 -2.26
C ILE A 153 16.28 4.50 -3.49
N THR A 154 15.05 4.95 -3.29
CA THR A 154 14.12 5.27 -4.38
C THR A 154 14.69 6.37 -5.30
N LYS A 155 15.33 7.37 -4.71
CA LYS A 155 16.02 8.43 -5.46
C LYS A 155 17.18 7.87 -6.28
N ALA A 156 18.00 6.99 -5.70
CA ALA A 156 19.12 6.36 -6.39
C ALA A 156 18.65 5.52 -7.59
N ILE A 157 17.56 4.75 -7.44
CA ILE A 157 16.96 3.97 -8.51
C ILE A 157 16.51 4.91 -9.64
N LYS A 158 15.78 5.98 -9.31
CA LYS A 158 15.31 6.98 -10.28
C LYS A 158 16.44 7.67 -11.02
N GLU A 159 17.51 8.03 -10.32
CA GLU A 159 18.70 8.69 -10.88
C GLU A 159 19.68 7.71 -11.53
N LYS A 160 19.40 6.40 -11.47
CA LYS A 160 20.27 5.33 -11.99
C LYS A 160 21.67 5.42 -11.42
N LYS A 161 21.79 5.55 -10.10
CA LYS A 161 23.03 5.63 -9.36
C LYS A 161 23.21 4.42 -8.47
N LYS A 162 24.49 4.07 -8.19
CA LYS A 162 24.80 3.10 -7.14
C LYS A 162 24.53 3.70 -5.77
N ILE A 163 24.31 2.81 -4.80
CA ILE A 163 24.22 3.15 -3.38
C ILE A 163 25.32 2.45 -2.59
N ARG A 164 25.71 3.08 -1.49
CA ARG A 164 26.56 2.52 -0.46
C ARG A 164 25.77 2.47 0.83
N PHE A 165 25.83 1.35 1.55
CA PHE A 165 25.09 1.15 2.78
C PHE A 165 25.79 0.16 3.71
N GLU A 166 25.44 0.23 4.98
CA GLU A 166 25.80 -0.77 5.98
C GLU A 166 24.70 -1.83 6.09
N TYR A 167 25.11 -3.10 6.10
CA TYR A 167 24.18 -4.22 6.24
C TYR A 167 24.51 -5.03 7.48
N GLN A 168 23.54 -5.12 8.43
CA GLN A 168 23.69 -5.84 9.68
C GLN A 168 22.53 -6.77 9.91
N LYS A 169 22.73 -8.07 9.72
CA LYS A 169 21.76 -9.10 10.12
C LYS A 169 21.78 -9.30 11.64
N PRO A 170 20.63 -9.59 12.27
CA PRO A 170 20.63 -10.07 13.64
C PRO A 170 21.49 -11.34 13.76
N SER A 171 22.43 -11.35 14.70
CA SER A 171 23.30 -12.50 14.97
C SER A 171 23.22 -12.87 16.44
N LEU A 172 23.34 -14.17 16.72
CA LEU A 172 23.48 -14.67 18.09
C LEU A 172 24.86 -14.36 18.70
N THR A 173 25.83 -14.03 17.84
CA THR A 173 27.18 -13.66 18.25
C THR A 173 27.39 -12.15 18.04
N PHE A 174 27.72 -11.41 19.09
CA PHE A 174 27.85 -9.94 19.12
C PHE A 174 28.95 -9.35 18.24
N ASN A 175 29.72 -10.14 17.48
CA ASN A 175 30.95 -9.72 16.79
C ASN A 175 30.84 -9.68 15.26
N GLU A 176 29.66 -9.72 14.65
CA GLU A 176 29.57 -9.51 13.19
C GLU A 176 29.76 -8.03 12.87
N LYS A 177 30.88 -7.72 12.20
CA LYS A 177 31.17 -6.38 11.69
C LYS A 177 30.12 -5.95 10.69
N HIS A 178 29.69 -4.70 10.78
CA HIS A 178 28.91 -4.06 9.74
C HIS A 178 29.63 -4.19 8.41
N LYS A 179 28.97 -4.79 7.42
CA LYS A 179 29.56 -4.91 6.09
C LYS A 179 29.15 -3.70 5.26
N LEU A 180 30.12 -2.84 4.99
CA LEU A 180 29.93 -1.76 4.02
C LEU A 180 29.81 -2.38 2.62
N THR A 181 28.72 -2.06 1.93
CA THR A 181 28.37 -2.64 0.63
C THR A 181 28.08 -1.53 -0.36
N GLU A 182 28.62 -1.62 -1.58
CA GLU A 182 28.32 -0.70 -2.68
C GLU A 182 27.75 -1.50 -3.85
N LEU A 183 26.52 -1.21 -4.24
CA LEU A 183 25.79 -1.96 -5.25
C LEU A 183 24.90 -1.06 -6.11
N ALA A 184 24.54 -1.57 -7.28
CA ALA A 184 23.53 -0.99 -8.16
C ALA A 184 22.13 -1.45 -7.71
N PRO A 185 21.28 -0.55 -7.19
CA PRO A 185 19.92 -0.87 -6.84
C PRO A 185 19.08 -1.06 -8.11
N ILE A 186 18.20 -2.07 -8.10
CA ILE A 186 17.28 -2.38 -9.21
C ILE A 186 15.88 -1.90 -8.86
N ASP A 187 15.37 -2.35 -7.70
CA ASP A 187 14.03 -2.03 -7.23
C ASP A 187 13.87 -2.35 -5.75
N THR A 188 12.74 -1.96 -5.18
CA THR A 188 12.30 -2.35 -3.84
C THR A 188 11.02 -3.17 -3.92
N VAL A 189 10.97 -4.29 -3.19
CA VAL A 189 9.84 -5.21 -3.22
C VAL A 189 9.33 -5.48 -1.81
N PHE A 190 8.01 -5.41 -1.61
CA PHE A 190 7.36 -5.85 -0.39
C PHE A 190 6.88 -7.30 -0.56
N SER A 191 7.44 -8.23 0.20
CA SER A 191 7.12 -9.64 0.14
C SER A 191 7.19 -10.29 1.52
N ASN A 192 6.24 -11.18 1.84
CA ASN A 192 6.18 -11.87 3.14
C ASN A 192 6.25 -10.93 4.35
N ASN A 193 5.54 -9.80 4.29
CA ASN A 193 5.50 -8.76 5.31
C ASN A 193 6.83 -8.04 5.59
N GLU A 194 7.79 -8.11 4.68
CA GLU A 194 9.08 -7.45 4.77
C GLU A 194 9.40 -6.69 3.48
N TYR A 195 10.12 -5.59 3.59
CA TYR A 195 10.69 -4.89 2.44
C TYR A 195 12.07 -5.43 2.09
N TYR A 196 12.30 -5.59 0.80
CA TYR A 196 13.58 -6.00 0.25
C TYR A 196 14.08 -4.99 -0.76
N LEU A 197 15.34 -4.68 -0.69
CA LEU A 197 16.10 -4.00 -1.73
C LEU A 197 16.68 -5.06 -2.67
N LEU A 198 16.40 -4.93 -3.94
CA LEU A 198 16.97 -5.75 -5.01
C LEU A 198 18.16 -5.02 -5.60
N CYS A 199 19.31 -5.68 -5.62
CA CYS A 199 20.53 -5.14 -6.20
C CYS A 199 21.12 -6.09 -7.23
N GLN A 200 21.80 -5.52 -8.22
CA GLN A 200 22.68 -6.30 -9.13
C GLN A 200 23.82 -6.92 -8.33
N GLY A 201 24.17 -8.15 -8.63
CA GLY A 201 25.27 -8.84 -7.98
C GLY A 201 26.63 -8.20 -8.30
N ALA A 202 27.45 -7.98 -7.28
CA ALA A 202 28.76 -7.37 -7.44
C ALA A 202 29.76 -8.23 -8.24
N LYS A 203 29.63 -9.57 -8.12
CA LYS A 203 30.54 -10.53 -8.79
C LYS A 203 30.02 -10.97 -10.16
N ASP A 204 28.72 -11.04 -10.30
CA ASP A 204 28.06 -11.44 -11.54
C ASP A 204 26.89 -10.47 -11.80
N PRO A 205 27.01 -9.61 -12.82
CA PRO A 205 25.97 -8.65 -13.18
C PRO A 205 24.63 -9.28 -13.58
N ASN A 206 24.60 -10.55 -13.90
CA ASN A 206 23.39 -11.28 -14.26
C ASN A 206 22.67 -11.89 -13.04
N THR A 207 23.20 -11.67 -11.85
CA THR A 207 22.55 -12.08 -10.60
C THR A 207 21.84 -10.92 -9.91
N CYS A 208 20.76 -11.24 -9.21
CA CYS A 208 20.03 -10.31 -8.36
C CYS A 208 20.18 -10.77 -6.90
N ILE A 209 20.62 -9.86 -6.04
CA ILE A 209 20.80 -10.09 -4.60
C ILE A 209 19.74 -9.31 -3.85
N GLN A 210 19.16 -9.91 -2.81
CA GLN A 210 18.12 -9.31 -1.99
C GLN A 210 18.68 -8.93 -0.61
N TYR A 211 18.39 -7.72 -0.19
CA TYR A 211 18.72 -7.20 1.14
C TYR A 211 17.44 -6.79 1.85
N ARG A 212 17.23 -7.26 3.07
CA ARG A 212 16.11 -6.76 3.88
C ARG A 212 16.36 -5.31 4.27
N LEU A 213 15.38 -4.45 4.02
CA LEU A 213 15.54 -3.02 4.27
C LEU A 213 15.73 -2.69 5.76
N ASP A 214 15.09 -3.44 6.66
CA ASP A 214 15.20 -3.25 8.11
C ASP A 214 16.60 -3.54 8.68
N TYR A 215 17.48 -4.17 7.88
CA TYR A 215 18.88 -4.43 8.21
C TYR A 215 19.85 -3.47 7.52
N ILE A 216 19.33 -2.55 6.71
CA ILE A 216 20.11 -1.54 5.99
C ILE A 216 20.18 -0.27 6.85
N LYS A 217 21.36 0.36 6.90
CA LYS A 217 21.59 1.64 7.57
C LYS A 217 22.57 2.49 6.76
N ASN A 218 22.48 3.81 6.97
CA ASN A 218 23.42 4.78 6.43
C ASN A 218 23.54 4.69 4.91
N VAL A 219 22.39 4.74 4.21
CA VAL A 219 22.34 4.68 2.74
C VAL A 219 22.82 6.00 2.16
N GLU A 220 23.78 5.92 1.25
CA GLU A 220 24.33 7.07 0.52
C GLU A 220 24.32 6.80 -0.98
N ILE A 221 23.99 7.81 -1.79
CA ILE A 221 24.09 7.76 -3.24
C ILE A 221 25.55 7.99 -3.66
N VAL A 222 26.08 7.10 -4.47
CA VAL A 222 27.43 7.25 -5.06
C VAL A 222 27.32 8.15 -6.29
N LYS A 223 27.75 9.41 -6.17
CA LYS A 223 27.53 10.47 -7.17
C LYS A 223 28.14 10.14 -8.54
N ASP A 224 29.37 9.63 -8.57
CA ASP A 224 30.12 9.37 -9.80
C ASP A 224 29.91 7.95 -10.32
N SER A 225 28.68 7.45 -10.23
CA SER A 225 28.32 6.11 -10.67
C SER A 225 27.11 6.14 -11.59
N ASP A 226 27.18 5.43 -12.70
CA ASP A 226 26.03 5.21 -13.58
C ASP A 226 25.64 3.75 -13.60
N VAL A 227 24.36 3.49 -13.46
CA VAL A 227 23.77 2.16 -13.50
C VAL A 227 22.95 2.02 -14.76
N LYS A 228 23.19 0.96 -15.51
CA LYS A 228 22.40 0.61 -16.69
C LYS A 228 22.05 -0.87 -16.63
N PHE A 229 20.77 -1.15 -16.78
CA PHE A 229 20.25 -2.51 -16.96
C PHE A 229 19.66 -2.62 -18.35
N ASP A 230 19.95 -3.71 -19.04
CA ASP A 230 19.24 -4.05 -20.27
C ASP A 230 17.95 -4.84 -19.97
N ASP A 231 17.04 -4.91 -20.94
CA ASP A 231 15.75 -5.58 -20.78
C ASP A 231 15.91 -7.09 -20.52
N TYR A 232 16.98 -7.69 -21.04
CA TYR A 232 17.29 -9.10 -20.81
C TYR A 232 17.64 -9.36 -19.34
N GLN A 233 18.46 -8.49 -18.73
CA GLN A 233 18.82 -8.57 -17.31
C GLN A 233 17.59 -8.40 -16.42
N LEU A 234 16.75 -7.37 -16.67
CA LEU A 234 15.54 -7.12 -15.91
C LEU A 234 14.56 -8.30 -16.01
N ASN A 235 14.32 -8.83 -17.19
CA ASN A 235 13.47 -10.01 -17.40
C ASN A 235 14.04 -11.27 -16.71
N SER A 236 15.36 -11.43 -16.67
CA SER A 236 16.02 -12.53 -15.97
C SER A 236 15.84 -12.42 -14.46
N PHE A 237 15.97 -11.20 -13.90
CA PHE A 237 15.73 -10.93 -12.48
C PHE A 237 14.28 -11.20 -12.09
N GLU A 238 13.32 -10.72 -12.89
CA GLU A 238 11.89 -10.95 -12.66
C GLU A 238 11.54 -12.45 -12.67
N LYS A 239 12.00 -13.21 -13.67
CA LYS A 239 11.81 -14.65 -13.72
C LYS A 239 12.39 -15.38 -12.50
N LYS A 240 13.56 -14.94 -12.03
CA LYS A 240 14.20 -15.50 -10.85
C LYS A 240 13.38 -15.22 -9.59
N LEU A 241 12.90 -13.98 -9.43
CA LEU A 241 12.08 -13.57 -8.28
C LEU A 241 10.74 -14.31 -8.24
N ASN A 242 10.06 -14.48 -9.37
CA ASN A 242 8.80 -15.20 -9.47
C ASN A 242 8.92 -16.70 -9.14
N ASN A 243 10.12 -17.28 -9.29
CA ASN A 243 10.41 -18.66 -8.90
C ASN A 243 10.87 -18.82 -7.43
N MET A 244 10.96 -17.72 -6.67
CA MET A 244 11.34 -17.76 -5.26
C MET A 244 10.10 -17.89 -4.38
N THR A 245 9.98 -18.95 -3.64
CA THR A 245 8.88 -19.13 -2.65
C THR A 245 9.02 -18.19 -1.46
N TYR A 246 10.23 -17.77 -1.15
CA TYR A 246 10.59 -16.76 -0.16
C TYR A 246 11.80 -15.99 -0.69
N MET A 247 11.94 -14.72 -0.34
CA MET A 247 13.06 -13.86 -0.76
C MET A 247 14.43 -14.30 -0.15
N TYR A 248 14.63 -15.60 0.05
CA TYR A 248 15.89 -16.20 0.48
C TYR A 248 16.62 -16.75 -0.73
N GLY A 249 17.45 -15.93 -1.35
CA GLY A 249 17.81 -16.10 -2.75
C GLY A 249 19.18 -16.61 -3.12
N GLU A 250 19.99 -17.23 -2.28
CA GLU A 250 21.33 -17.73 -2.68
C GLU A 250 21.43 -19.27 -2.79
N GLY A 251 20.33 -19.99 -3.00
CA GLY A 251 20.36 -21.42 -3.17
C GLY A 251 20.12 -21.87 -4.61
N LYS A 252 20.66 -23.02 -4.98
CA LYS A 252 20.26 -23.71 -6.20
C LYS A 252 18.77 -24.04 -6.10
N ILE A 253 18.03 -23.76 -7.16
CA ILE A 253 16.64 -24.22 -7.28
C ILE A 253 16.67 -25.71 -7.52
N GLU A 254 16.10 -26.49 -6.64
CA GLU A 254 15.99 -27.94 -6.76
C GLU A 254 14.52 -28.35 -6.89
N VAL A 255 14.29 -29.44 -7.58
CA VAL A 255 12.99 -30.08 -7.65
C VAL A 255 12.84 -30.96 -6.41
N ILE A 256 11.82 -30.68 -5.62
CA ILE A 256 11.52 -31.39 -4.37
C ILE A 256 10.18 -32.04 -4.50
N GLU A 257 10.08 -33.26 -4.04
CA GLU A 257 8.82 -33.96 -3.92
C GLU A 257 8.25 -33.74 -2.50
N LEU A 258 7.04 -33.18 -2.45
CA LEU A 258 6.31 -32.95 -1.20
C LEU A 258 5.11 -33.88 -1.13
N GLU A 259 5.02 -34.65 -0.05
CA GLU A 259 3.84 -35.46 0.26
C GLU A 259 2.87 -34.69 1.15
N PHE A 260 1.59 -34.80 0.86
CA PHE A 260 0.54 -34.10 1.60
C PHE A 260 -0.79 -34.83 1.59
N THR A 261 -1.61 -34.58 2.59
CA THR A 261 -2.96 -35.11 2.71
C THR A 261 -3.99 -34.20 1.99
N PRO A 262 -5.13 -34.73 1.50
CA PRO A 262 -6.12 -33.95 0.76
C PRO A 262 -6.61 -32.67 1.42
N ASN A 263 -6.69 -32.66 2.75
CA ASN A 263 -7.18 -31.51 3.53
C ASN A 263 -6.27 -30.26 3.48
N VAL A 264 -4.99 -30.41 3.08
CA VAL A 264 -4.06 -29.28 2.92
C VAL A 264 -3.85 -28.88 1.45
N TYR A 265 -4.63 -29.43 0.53
CA TYR A 265 -4.47 -29.15 -0.89
C TYR A 265 -4.65 -27.67 -1.22
N SER A 266 -5.62 -26.98 -0.61
CA SER A 266 -5.79 -25.53 -0.75
C SER A 266 -4.54 -24.75 -0.37
N ASN A 267 -3.88 -25.12 0.73
CA ASN A 267 -2.63 -24.48 1.17
C ASN A 267 -1.48 -24.71 0.16
N MET A 268 -1.48 -25.87 -0.51
CA MET A 268 -0.51 -26.16 -1.56
C MET A 268 -0.73 -25.26 -2.78
N ILE A 269 -1.99 -25.05 -3.20
CA ILE A 269 -2.35 -24.12 -4.28
C ILE A 269 -1.98 -22.68 -3.90
N ASP A 270 -2.30 -22.25 -2.68
CA ASP A 270 -1.99 -20.89 -2.20
C ASP A 270 -0.49 -20.61 -2.20
N LYS A 271 0.31 -21.64 -1.93
CA LYS A 271 1.77 -21.50 -1.81
C LYS A 271 2.51 -21.66 -3.15
N PHE A 272 2.08 -22.59 -3.99
CA PHE A 272 2.80 -22.99 -5.19
C PHE A 272 2.09 -22.66 -6.50
N GLY A 273 0.90 -22.05 -6.41
CA GLY A 273 0.07 -21.71 -7.57
C GLY A 273 -0.86 -22.84 -7.99
N LYS A 274 -1.77 -22.52 -8.92
CA LYS A 274 -2.78 -23.46 -9.43
C LYS A 274 -2.23 -24.49 -10.40
N ASP A 275 -1.02 -24.28 -10.91
CA ASP A 275 -0.39 -25.13 -11.92
C ASP A 275 0.36 -26.34 -11.32
N ILE A 276 0.14 -26.63 -10.07
CA ILE A 276 0.66 -27.86 -9.45
C ILE A 276 -0.15 -29.08 -9.92
N HIS A 277 0.54 -30.18 -10.19
CA HIS A 277 -0.06 -31.44 -10.66
C HIS A 277 0.17 -32.56 -9.65
N PRO A 278 -0.66 -32.69 -8.60
CA PRO A 278 -0.51 -33.72 -7.60
C PRO A 278 -0.75 -35.12 -8.18
N LYS A 279 0.09 -36.07 -7.78
CA LYS A 279 -0.08 -37.49 -8.07
C LYS A 279 -0.60 -38.18 -6.82
N LYS A 280 -1.63 -39.02 -6.96
CA LYS A 280 -2.17 -39.83 -5.88
C LYS A 280 -1.23 -40.98 -5.56
N ILE A 281 -0.80 -41.10 -4.30
CA ILE A 281 -0.01 -42.23 -3.80
C ILE A 281 -0.96 -43.29 -3.23
N ASN A 282 -1.92 -42.89 -2.38
CA ASN A 282 -2.97 -43.74 -1.82
C ASN A 282 -4.21 -42.90 -1.52
N GLU A 283 -5.21 -43.44 -0.81
CA GLU A 283 -6.47 -42.74 -0.52
C GLU A 283 -6.30 -41.44 0.27
N ASN A 284 -5.28 -41.37 1.13
CA ASN A 284 -5.04 -40.26 2.04
C ASN A 284 -3.73 -39.49 1.76
N LEU A 285 -3.00 -39.84 0.70
CA LEU A 285 -1.69 -39.27 0.45
C LEU A 285 -1.50 -38.94 -1.04
N TYR A 286 -1.04 -37.73 -1.29
CA TYR A 286 -0.68 -37.21 -2.60
C TYR A 286 0.75 -36.72 -2.58
N CYS A 287 1.44 -36.71 -3.72
CA CYS A 287 2.72 -36.06 -3.88
C CYS A 287 2.69 -35.04 -5.03
N VAL A 288 3.53 -34.02 -4.92
CA VAL A 288 3.73 -33.01 -5.95
C VAL A 288 5.20 -32.62 -6.03
N GLN A 289 5.68 -32.41 -7.25
CA GLN A 289 7.02 -31.90 -7.47
C GLN A 289 6.95 -30.36 -7.53
N VAL A 290 7.71 -29.70 -6.67
CA VAL A 290 7.83 -28.24 -6.60
C VAL A 290 9.28 -27.80 -6.72
N ARG A 291 9.50 -26.60 -7.24
CA ARG A 291 10.83 -25.99 -7.35
C ARG A 291 11.07 -25.09 -6.16
N LEU A 292 12.07 -25.40 -5.34
CA LEU A 292 12.42 -24.63 -4.15
C LEU A 292 13.91 -24.35 -4.09
N SER A 293 14.29 -23.22 -3.50
CA SER A 293 15.69 -22.94 -3.21
C SER A 293 16.16 -23.71 -1.98
N MET A 294 17.35 -24.31 -2.04
CA MET A 294 17.91 -25.15 -0.97
C MET A 294 18.00 -24.47 0.42
N PRO A 295 18.33 -23.17 0.57
CA PRO A 295 18.34 -22.50 1.87
C PRO A 295 17.01 -22.58 2.62
N PHE A 296 15.91 -22.78 1.90
CA PHE A 296 14.58 -22.96 2.50
C PHE A 296 14.43 -24.29 3.23
N LEU A 297 14.96 -25.38 2.67
CA LEU A 297 14.85 -26.72 3.27
C LEU A 297 15.65 -26.91 4.56
N LEU A 298 16.83 -26.30 4.62
CA LEU A 298 17.68 -26.40 5.80
C LEU A 298 17.10 -25.66 7.03
N LYS A 299 16.12 -24.80 6.83
CA LYS A 299 15.49 -24.01 7.89
C LYS A 299 14.31 -24.70 8.57
N TYR A 300 13.79 -25.79 7.98
CA TYR A 300 12.61 -26.53 8.46
C TYR A 300 12.89 -28.03 8.77
N ARG A 301 14.17 -28.38 8.94
CA ARG A 301 14.57 -29.69 9.49
C ARG A 301 14.68 -29.66 10.98
#